data_d77419a9ff2e1bf4937adfa4c06d2303
#
_entry.id   d77419a9ff2e1bf4937adfa4c06d2303
#
_cell.length_a   1.000
_cell.length_b   1.000
_cell.length_c   1.000
_cell.angle_alpha   90.00
_cell.angle_beta   90.00
_cell.angle_gamma   90.00
#
_symmetry.space_group_name_H-M   'P 1'
#
loop_
_entity.id
_entity.type
_entity.pdbx_description
1 polymer ?
#
loop_
_entity_poly.entity_id
_entity_poly.type
_entity_poly.pdbx_seq_one_letter_code
_entity_poly.pdbx_strand_id
1 'polypeptide(L)'
;FPNPFNSHVKTVFSLTDVSQINLSIVNILGETVRTFKNQYYTRVLNTIAWNGENDFGYDLSTGIYFCGLKSENIDNSIKLLYVK
;
A
#
# COMPACT_ATOMS: atom_id res chain seq x y z
N PHE A 1 -16.79 -18.15 6.34
CA PHE A 1 -16.90 -17.55 6.69
C PHE A 1 -16.27 -16.68 6.36
N PRO A 2 -16.45 -16.34 6.07
CA PRO A 2 -16.02 -15.46 5.57
C PRO A 2 -15.20 -14.81 6.15
N ASN A 3 -14.62 -14.85 5.88
CA ASN A 3 -13.91 -14.21 6.36
C ASN A 3 -14.10 -13.04 6.05
N PRO A 4 -14.70 -12.78 6.47
CA PRO A 4 -15.07 -11.61 6.21
C PRO A 4 -13.99 -10.78 6.34
N PHE A 5 -13.34 -11.20 6.67
CA PHE A 5 -12.52 -10.56 6.90
C PHE A 5 -11.73 -10.28 6.09
N ASN A 6 -11.87 -10.39 5.52
CA ASN A 6 -11.23 -9.97 4.73
C ASN A 6 -10.00 -9.62 5.04
N SER A 7 -9.23 -9.80 4.58
CA SER A 7 -7.89 -9.70 4.64
C SER A 7 -7.45 -8.39 4.17
N HIS A 8 -7.71 -7.36 4.84
CA HIS A 8 -7.19 -6.05 4.53
C HIS A 8 -5.96 -5.80 5.36
N VAL A 9 -4.95 -5.21 4.73
CA VAL A 9 -3.78 -4.75 5.43
C VAL A 9 -3.86 -3.25 5.48
N LYS A 10 -3.75 -2.70 6.66
CA LYS A 10 -3.72 -1.25 6.85
C LYS A 10 -2.33 -0.83 7.23
N THR A 11 -1.88 0.26 6.68
CA THR A 11 -0.63 0.85 7.08
C THR A 11 -0.82 2.34 7.27
N VAL A 12 -0.04 2.90 8.16
CA VAL A 12 -0.12 4.31 8.50
C VAL A 12 1.22 4.94 8.16
N PHE A 13 1.17 6.09 7.54
CA PHE A 13 2.38 6.84 7.28
C PHE A 13 2.15 8.30 7.63
N SER A 14 3.23 9.02 7.91
CA SER A 14 3.15 10.41 8.28
C SER A 14 3.90 11.27 7.29
N LEU A 15 3.41 12.50 7.13
CA LEU A 15 4.02 13.49 6.27
C LEU A 15 4.20 14.77 7.08
N THR A 16 5.24 15.52 6.76
CA THR A 16 5.46 16.82 7.39
C THR A 16 4.69 17.91 6.70
N ASP A 17 4.35 17.70 5.44
CA ASP A 17 3.66 18.70 4.62
C ASP A 17 2.66 18.05 3.71
N VAL A 18 1.78 18.85 3.14
CA VAL A 18 0.90 18.41 2.08
C VAL A 18 1.77 17.95 0.91
N SER A 19 1.54 16.75 0.45
CA SER A 19 2.34 16.18 -0.65
C SER A 19 1.48 15.34 -1.56
N GLN A 20 1.83 15.37 -2.83
CA GLN A 20 1.23 14.47 -3.80
C GLN A 20 2.09 13.20 -3.83
N ILE A 21 1.49 12.09 -3.46
CA ILE A 21 2.23 10.84 -3.26
C ILE A 21 1.74 9.79 -4.23
N ASN A 22 2.68 9.09 -4.83
CA ASN A 22 2.40 7.88 -5.60
C ASN A 22 2.58 6.69 -4.68
N LEU A 23 1.54 5.89 -4.57
CA LEU A 23 1.55 4.71 -3.71
C LEU A 23 1.42 3.47 -4.56
N SER A 24 2.20 2.47 -4.24
CA SER A 24 2.12 1.18 -4.94
C SER A 24 2.46 0.07 -3.97
N ILE A 25 2.00 -1.14 -4.30
CA ILE A 25 2.37 -2.34 -3.57
C ILE A 25 3.29 -3.14 -4.46
N VAL A 26 4.39 -3.60 -3.88
CA VAL A 26 5.43 -4.33 -4.58
C VAL A 26 5.64 -5.66 -3.88
N ASN A 27 5.89 -6.72 -4.63
CA ASN A 27 6.17 -8.01 -4.05
C ASN A 27 7.68 -8.14 -3.73
N ILE A 28 8.07 -9.29 -3.22
CA ILE A 28 9.47 -9.48 -2.81
C ILE A 28 10.43 -9.54 -3.99
N LEU A 29 9.92 -9.71 -5.19
CA LEU A 29 10.74 -9.70 -6.40
C LEU A 29 10.91 -8.28 -6.95
N GLY A 30 10.30 -7.31 -6.32
CA GLY A 30 10.38 -5.93 -6.79
C GLY A 30 9.36 -5.58 -7.85
N GLU A 31 8.39 -6.45 -8.09
CA GLU A 31 7.37 -6.20 -9.10
C GLU A 31 6.20 -5.46 -8.49
N THR A 32 5.75 -4.41 -9.17
CA THR A 32 4.57 -3.67 -8.73
C THR A 32 3.34 -4.50 -9.01
N VAL A 33 2.57 -4.79 -7.98
CA VAL A 33 1.36 -5.60 -8.12
C VAL A 33 0.09 -4.78 -7.98
N ARG A 34 0.15 -3.65 -7.32
CA ARG A 34 -1.01 -2.77 -7.14
C ARG A 34 -0.56 -1.33 -7.18
N THR A 35 -1.31 -0.50 -7.90
CA THR A 35 -1.04 0.94 -7.98
C THR A 35 -2.26 1.69 -7.47
N PHE A 36 -2.03 2.66 -6.59
CA PHE A 36 -3.09 3.53 -6.10
C PHE A 36 -3.03 4.84 -6.87
N LYS A 37 -4.17 5.51 -6.93
CA LYS A 37 -4.19 6.78 -7.60
C LYS A 37 -3.27 7.75 -6.92
N ASN A 38 -2.55 8.51 -7.71
CA ASN A 38 -1.74 9.60 -7.22
C ASN A 38 -2.68 10.67 -6.65
N GLN A 39 -2.47 11.07 -5.43
CA GLN A 39 -3.33 12.07 -4.81
C GLN A 39 -2.57 12.81 -3.71
N TYR A 40 -3.16 13.92 -3.26
CA TYR A 40 -2.59 14.68 -2.17
C TYR A 40 -2.97 14.09 -0.84
N TYR A 41 -2.00 14.05 0.05
CA TYR A 41 -2.20 13.69 1.43
C TYR A 41 -1.83 14.90 2.27
N THR A 42 -2.71 15.26 3.19
CA THR A 42 -2.63 16.54 3.86
C THR A 42 -2.33 16.47 5.34
N ARG A 43 -2.33 15.28 5.90
CA ARG A 43 -2.21 15.17 7.34
C ARG A 43 -0.91 14.53 7.74
N VAL A 44 -0.57 14.75 9.00
CA VAL A 44 0.58 14.09 9.58
C VAL A 44 0.41 12.59 9.52
N LEU A 45 -0.79 12.09 9.80
CA LEU A 45 -1.06 10.66 9.74
C LEU A 45 -2.06 10.36 8.64
N ASN A 46 -1.71 9.37 7.83
CA ASN A 46 -2.56 8.91 6.73
C ASN A 46 -2.63 7.40 6.79
N THR A 47 -3.77 6.83 6.42
CA THR A 47 -3.97 5.39 6.43
C THR A 47 -4.27 4.89 5.04
N ILE A 48 -3.61 3.81 4.66
CA ILE A 48 -3.86 3.11 3.41
C ILE A 48 -4.35 1.72 3.76
N ALA A 49 -5.42 1.29 3.11
CA ALA A 49 -5.92 -0.06 3.26
C ALA A 49 -5.77 -0.78 1.92
N TRP A 50 -5.22 -1.98 1.97
CA TRP A 50 -5.04 -2.79 0.76
C TRP A 50 -5.73 -4.13 0.98
N ASN A 51 -6.50 -4.55 -0.01
CA ASN A 51 -7.31 -5.76 0.11
C ASN A 51 -6.59 -7.02 -0.40
N GLY A 52 -5.31 -6.93 -0.70
CA GLY A 52 -4.56 -8.09 -1.14
C GLY A 52 -4.74 -8.46 -2.60
N GLU A 53 -5.35 -7.60 -3.38
CA GLU A 53 -5.56 -7.86 -4.81
C GLU A 53 -4.58 -7.06 -5.64
N ASN A 54 -4.25 -7.62 -6.80
CA ASN A 54 -3.44 -6.87 -7.75
C ASN A 54 -4.34 -5.91 -8.55
N ASP A 55 -3.74 -5.19 -9.50
CA ASP A 55 -4.48 -4.22 -10.30
C ASP A 55 -5.58 -4.82 -11.15
N PHE A 56 -5.54 -6.12 -11.36
CA PHE A 56 -6.54 -6.82 -12.17
C PHE A 56 -7.63 -7.45 -11.32
N GLY A 57 -7.56 -7.28 -10.00
CA GLY A 57 -8.58 -7.80 -9.10
C GLY A 57 -8.36 -9.23 -8.65
N TYR A 58 -7.19 -9.80 -8.92
CA TYR A 58 -6.91 -11.15 -8.46
C TYR A 58 -6.29 -11.14 -7.07
N ASP A 59 -6.71 -12.07 -6.23
CA ASP A 59 -6.13 -12.24 -4.92
C ASP A 59 -4.69 -12.69 -5.04
N LEU A 60 -3.85 -12.06 -4.26
CA LEU A 60 -2.44 -12.44 -4.18
C LEU A 60 -2.24 -13.39 -3.02
N SER A 61 -1.09 -14.04 -2.99
CA SER A 61 -0.80 -15.02 -1.94
C SER A 61 -0.37 -14.34 -0.66
N THR A 62 -0.60 -15.04 0.44
CA THR A 62 -0.05 -14.65 1.74
C THR A 62 1.45 -14.45 1.60
N GLY A 63 1.95 -13.39 2.15
CA GLY A 63 3.37 -13.12 2.10
C GLY A 63 3.73 -11.71 2.46
N ILE A 64 4.98 -11.37 2.19
CA ILE A 64 5.53 -10.06 2.47
C ILE A 64 5.44 -9.20 1.22
N TYR A 65 4.96 -8.00 1.40
CA TYR A 65 4.87 -7.00 0.34
C TYR A 65 5.41 -5.69 0.87
N PHE A 66 5.57 -4.73 0.02
CA PHE A 66 6.06 -3.41 0.42
C PHE A 66 5.16 -2.35 -0.19
N CYS A 67 4.79 -1.39 0.65
CA CYS A 67 4.06 -0.22 0.18
C CYS A 67 5.08 0.86 -0.11
N GLY A 68 5.23 1.21 -1.38
CA GLY A 68 6.14 2.26 -1.79
C GLY A 68 5.44 3.60 -1.78
N LEU A 69 6.10 4.61 -1.19
CA LEU A 69 5.62 5.97 -1.16
C LEU A 69 6.63 6.83 -1.89
N LYS A 70 6.21 7.42 -2.98
CA LYS A 70 7.14 8.22 -3.79
C LYS A 70 6.56 9.57 -4.16
N SER A 71 7.43 10.57 -4.07
CA SER A 71 7.14 11.92 -4.58
C SER A 71 8.50 12.51 -4.96
N GLU A 72 8.52 13.80 -5.28
CA GLU A 72 9.78 14.45 -5.58
C GLU A 72 10.79 14.33 -4.46
N ASN A 73 10.32 14.40 -3.22
CA ASN A 73 11.20 14.44 -2.06
C ASN A 73 11.09 13.21 -1.18
N ILE A 74 10.24 12.26 -1.53
CA ILE A 74 9.97 11.10 -0.70
C ILE A 74 10.20 9.83 -1.50
N ASP A 75 10.96 8.92 -0.91
CA ASP A 75 11.17 7.61 -1.53
C ASP A 75 11.33 6.63 -0.37
N ASN A 76 10.20 6.16 0.11
CA ASN A 76 10.15 5.25 1.26
C ASN A 76 9.36 4.02 0.92
N SER A 77 9.57 2.98 1.70
CA SER A 77 8.74 1.80 1.61
C SER A 77 8.40 1.28 3.00
N ILE A 78 7.23 0.71 3.12
CA ILE A 78 6.74 0.16 4.37
C ILE A 78 6.48 -1.32 4.13
N LYS A 79 7.06 -2.16 4.98
CA LYS A 79 6.88 -3.59 4.87
C LYS A 79 5.48 -3.96 5.36
N LEU A 80 4.81 -4.80 4.60
CA LEU A 80 3.48 -5.29 4.93
C LEU A 80 3.50 -6.80 5.00
N LEU A 81 2.75 -7.34 5.95
CA LEU A 81 2.50 -8.76 5.97
C LEU A 81 1.04 -8.98 5.58
N TYR A 82 0.82 -9.61 4.45
CA TYR A 82 -0.52 -9.90 3.98
C TYR A 82 -0.85 -11.37 4.29
N VAL A 83 -1.91 -11.56 5.05
CA VAL A 83 -2.39 -12.90 5.41
C VAL A 83 -3.80 -13.04 4.89
N LYS A 84 -3.96 -13.97 4.00
CA LYS A 84 -5.24 -14.25 3.40
C LYS A 84 -6.21 -14.83 4.38
#